data_96c226da3baa44311fc19da70c122cc7
#
_entry.id   96c226da3baa44311fc19da70c122cc7
#
_cell.length_a   1.000
_cell.length_b   1.000
_cell.length_c   1.000
_cell.angle_alpha   90.00
_cell.angle_beta   90.00
_cell.angle_gamma   90.00
#
_symmetry.space_group_name_H-M   'P 1'
#
loop_
_entity.id
_entity.type
_entity.pdbx_description
1 polymer ?
#
loop_
_entity_poly.entity_id
_entity_poly.type
_entity_poly.pdbx_seq_one_letter_code
_entity_poly.pdbx_strand_id
1 'polypeptide(L)'
;MKIVDITEKVKSKTQEPVSIRTSQALLDSLSDFCEYSMHNNIKAFAVVAIDSDGQVSNSWHSDGTPVVSVLGAIELMKIDFMDEYL
;
A
#
# COMPACT_ATOMS: atom_id res chain seq x y z
N MET A 1 5.71 -8.40 4.53
CA MET A 1 5.44 -7.23 5.36
C MET A 1 3.95 -7.02 5.49
N LYS A 2 3.50 -6.62 6.67
CA LYS A 2 2.07 -6.37 6.90
C LYS A 2 1.77 -4.89 6.70
N ILE A 3 0.59 -4.59 6.18
CA ILE A 3 0.15 -3.19 5.99
C ILE A 3 0.12 -2.45 7.33
N VAL A 4 -0.30 -3.13 8.39
CA VAL A 4 -0.31 -2.56 9.75
C VAL A 4 1.08 -2.10 10.16
N ASP A 5 2.12 -2.91 9.85
CA ASP A 5 3.49 -2.56 10.19
C ASP A 5 3.95 -1.29 9.47
N ILE A 6 3.55 -1.12 8.20
CA ILE A 6 3.86 0.09 7.45
C ILE A 6 3.22 1.30 8.14
N THR A 7 1.96 1.19 8.51
CA THR A 7 1.23 2.27 9.17
C THR A 7 1.89 2.66 10.49
N GLU A 8 2.30 1.68 11.28
CA GLU A 8 2.97 1.94 12.56
C GLU A 8 4.33 2.60 12.37
N LYS A 9 5.11 2.12 11.40
CA LYS A 9 6.40 2.73 11.09
C LYS A 9 6.27 4.19 10.69
N VAL A 10 5.28 4.50 9.87
CA VAL A 10 5.04 5.88 9.46
C VAL A 10 4.60 6.72 10.64
N LYS A 11 3.72 6.21 11.50
CA LYS A 11 3.30 6.92 12.70
C LYS A 11 4.45 7.23 13.63
N SER A 12 5.43 6.33 13.76
CA SER A 12 6.59 6.56 14.61
C SER A 12 7.48 7.68 14.11
N LYS A 13 7.30 8.11 12.86
CA LYS A 13 8.06 9.20 12.25
C LYS A 13 7.37 10.54 12.35
N THR A 14 6.27 10.65 13.09
CA THR A 14 5.51 11.90 13.19
C THR A 14 6.29 13.04 13.84
N GLN A 15 7.40 12.75 14.51
CA GLN A 15 8.25 13.77 15.12
C GLN A 15 9.23 14.40 14.13
N GLU A 16 9.33 13.86 12.92
CA GLU A 16 10.20 14.40 11.89
C GLU A 16 9.63 15.70 11.30
N PRO A 17 10.49 16.53 10.68
CA PRO A 17 10.02 17.74 10.04
C PRO A 17 8.89 17.47 9.05
N VAL A 18 7.92 18.40 8.96
CA VAL A 18 6.77 18.27 8.08
C VAL A 18 7.16 18.01 6.64
N SER A 19 8.27 18.62 6.17
CA SER A 19 8.72 18.51 4.80
C SER A 19 9.14 17.09 4.39
N ILE A 20 9.42 16.20 5.33
CA ILE A 20 9.88 14.83 5.04
C ILE A 20 8.97 13.74 5.57
N ARG A 21 7.91 14.10 6.25
CA ARG A 21 7.00 13.07 6.77
C ARG A 21 5.83 12.84 5.82
N THR A 22 5.29 11.62 5.91
CA THR A 22 4.13 11.21 5.13
C THR A 22 2.91 12.08 5.48
N SER A 23 2.16 12.47 4.48
CA SER A 23 0.95 13.28 4.70
C SER A 23 -0.12 12.52 5.47
N GLN A 24 -0.94 13.26 6.20
CA GLN A 24 -2.05 12.66 6.94
C GLN A 24 -3.06 11.99 6.00
N ALA A 25 -3.31 12.59 4.84
CA ALA A 25 -4.23 12.03 3.86
C ALA A 25 -3.76 10.63 3.38
N LEU A 26 -2.47 10.47 3.16
CA LEU A 26 -1.91 9.18 2.76
C LEU A 26 -2.01 8.16 3.89
N LEU A 27 -1.71 8.59 5.12
CA LEU A 27 -1.84 7.72 6.29
C LEU A 27 -3.28 7.27 6.50
N ASP A 28 -4.24 8.16 6.28
CA ASP A 28 -5.66 7.83 6.41
C ASP A 28 -6.06 6.78 5.36
N SER A 29 -5.57 6.90 4.14
CA SER A 29 -5.84 5.92 3.09
C SER A 29 -5.28 4.54 3.44
N LEU A 30 -4.07 4.49 3.98
CA LEU A 30 -3.47 3.22 4.44
C LEU A 30 -4.28 2.62 5.58
N SER A 31 -4.71 3.45 6.51
CA SER A 31 -5.53 3.03 7.65
C SER A 31 -6.87 2.46 7.19
N ASP A 32 -7.50 3.12 6.23
CA ASP A 32 -8.77 2.66 5.64
C ASP A 32 -8.60 1.30 4.96
N PHE A 33 -7.49 1.09 4.25
CA PHE A 33 -7.22 -0.19 3.63
C PHE A 33 -6.99 -1.28 4.67
N CYS A 34 -6.30 -0.99 5.76
CA CYS A 34 -6.12 -1.93 6.86
C CYS A 34 -7.47 -2.35 7.44
N GLU A 35 -8.35 -1.40 7.69
CA GLU A 35 -9.68 -1.69 8.22
C GLU A 35 -10.50 -2.53 7.24
N TYR A 36 -10.50 -2.16 5.96
CA TYR A 36 -11.16 -2.95 4.92
C TYR A 36 -10.65 -4.39 4.92
N SER A 37 -9.34 -4.57 5.04
CA SER A 37 -8.72 -5.89 5.01
C SER A 37 -9.15 -6.77 6.19
N MET A 38 -9.39 -6.16 7.34
CA MET A 38 -9.84 -6.88 8.52
C MET A 38 -11.26 -7.44 8.37
N HIS A 39 -12.08 -6.80 7.55
CA HIS A 39 -13.49 -7.16 7.40
C HIS A 39 -13.82 -7.92 6.10
N ASN A 40 -12.89 -8.06 5.19
CA ASN A 40 -13.15 -8.58 3.85
C ASN A 40 -12.32 -9.80 3.46
N ASN A 41 -11.75 -10.50 4.43
CA ASN A 41 -11.07 -11.77 4.20
C ASN A 41 -10.07 -11.74 3.04
N ILE A 42 -9.18 -10.77 3.07
CA ILE A 42 -8.17 -10.59 2.04
C ILE A 42 -7.15 -11.73 2.10
N LYS A 43 -6.85 -12.33 0.96
CA LYS A 43 -5.92 -13.47 0.83
C LYS A 43 -4.56 -13.09 0.28
N ALA A 44 -4.46 -11.96 -0.39
CA ALA A 44 -3.19 -11.50 -0.96
C ALA A 44 -3.22 -10.00 -1.13
N PHE A 45 -2.05 -9.38 -1.08
CA PHE A 45 -1.93 -7.97 -1.41
C PHE A 45 -0.55 -7.68 -1.99
N ALA A 46 -0.46 -6.57 -2.72
CA ALA A 46 0.81 -6.01 -3.18
C ALA A 46 0.75 -4.50 -2.96
N VAL A 47 1.87 -3.93 -2.56
CA VAL A 47 1.98 -2.51 -2.25
C VAL A 47 3.21 -1.94 -2.94
N VAL A 48 3.05 -0.78 -3.54
CA VAL A 48 4.14 0.01 -4.09
C VAL A 48 4.16 1.35 -3.37
N ALA A 49 5.32 1.79 -2.95
CA ALA A 49 5.49 3.08 -2.31
C ALA A 49 6.62 3.84 -3.00
N ILE A 50 6.45 5.15 -3.12
CA ILE A 50 7.45 6.06 -3.69
C ILE A 50 7.74 7.12 -2.65
N ASP A 51 8.99 7.28 -2.28
CA ASP A 51 9.37 8.28 -1.28
C ASP A 51 9.67 9.64 -1.92
N SER A 52 10.04 10.62 -1.08
CA SER A 52 10.31 11.98 -1.54
C SER A 52 11.53 12.08 -2.45
N ASP A 53 12.42 11.09 -2.41
CA ASP A 53 13.60 11.05 -3.28
C ASP A 53 13.32 10.31 -4.59
N GLY A 54 12.08 9.87 -4.79
CA GLY A 54 11.70 9.12 -5.97
C GLY A 54 12.08 7.64 -5.92
N GLN A 55 12.54 7.15 -4.78
CA GLN A 55 12.86 5.73 -4.63
C GLN A 55 11.60 4.91 -4.50
N VAL A 56 11.58 3.79 -5.22
CA VAL A 56 10.44 2.87 -5.22
C VAL A 56 10.72 1.70 -4.30
N SER A 57 9.78 1.40 -3.44
CA SER A 57 9.80 0.19 -2.64
C SER A 57 8.51 -0.59 -2.86
N ASN A 58 8.56 -1.90 -2.70
CA ASN A 58 7.39 -2.73 -2.88
C ASN A 58 7.38 -3.84 -1.83
N SER A 59 6.18 -4.37 -1.62
CA SER A 59 5.99 -5.48 -0.70
C SER A 59 4.75 -6.25 -1.11
N TRP A 60 4.74 -7.53 -0.82
CA TRP A 60 3.59 -8.36 -1.10
C TRP A 60 3.51 -9.50 -0.09
N HIS A 61 2.29 -10.04 0.05
CA HIS A 61 2.05 -11.23 0.86
C HIS A 61 0.90 -11.99 0.26
N SER A 62 0.97 -13.31 0.32
CA SER A 62 -0.10 -14.16 -0.20
C SER A 62 -0.28 -15.38 0.71
N ASP A 63 -1.53 -15.64 1.08
CA ASP A 63 -1.93 -16.81 1.86
C ASP A 63 -2.59 -17.83 0.92
N GLY A 64 -1.76 -18.53 0.15
CA GLY A 64 -2.23 -19.60 -0.71
C GLY A 64 -2.86 -19.18 -2.04
N THR A 65 -2.87 -17.88 -2.34
CA THR A 65 -3.34 -17.40 -3.65
C THR A 65 -2.30 -17.72 -4.72
N PRO A 66 -2.70 -18.30 -5.86
CA PRO A 66 -1.76 -18.58 -6.94
C PRO A 66 -1.07 -17.30 -7.45
N VAL A 67 0.21 -17.42 -7.78
CA VAL A 67 1.01 -16.29 -8.29
C VAL A 67 0.36 -15.64 -9.51
N VAL A 68 -0.22 -16.45 -10.39
CA VAL A 68 -0.89 -15.94 -11.61
C VAL A 68 -2.05 -15.03 -11.25
N SER A 69 -2.81 -15.36 -10.19
CA SER A 69 -3.92 -14.52 -9.74
C SER A 69 -3.43 -13.19 -9.20
N VAL A 70 -2.32 -13.19 -8.47
CA VAL A 70 -1.72 -11.95 -7.95
C VAL A 70 -1.22 -11.08 -9.11
N LEU A 71 -0.55 -11.68 -10.09
CA LEU A 71 -0.09 -10.96 -11.29
C LEU A 71 -1.25 -10.35 -12.05
N GLY A 72 -2.34 -11.11 -12.23
CA GLY A 72 -3.54 -10.61 -12.90
C GLY A 72 -4.16 -9.43 -12.17
N ALA A 73 -4.20 -9.47 -10.85
CA ALA A 73 -4.72 -8.37 -10.05
C ALA A 73 -3.85 -7.11 -10.19
N ILE A 74 -2.53 -7.26 -10.22
CA ILE A 74 -1.61 -6.14 -10.42
C ILE A 74 -1.82 -5.50 -11.80
N GLU A 75 -1.96 -6.32 -12.85
CA GLU A 75 -2.24 -5.81 -14.19
C GLU A 75 -3.57 -5.08 -14.25
N LEU A 76 -4.59 -5.60 -13.59
CA LEU A 76 -5.89 -4.94 -13.56
C LEU A 76 -5.80 -3.58 -12.86
N MET A 77 -5.07 -3.49 -11.76
CA MET A 77 -4.85 -2.23 -11.07
C MET A 77 -4.13 -1.22 -11.96
N LYS A 78 -3.15 -1.68 -12.73
CA LYS A 78 -2.43 -0.84 -13.67
C LYS A 78 -3.37 -0.25 -14.71
N ILE A 79 -4.25 -1.06 -15.29
CA ILE A 79 -5.23 -0.62 -16.28
C ILE A 79 -6.18 0.39 -15.67
N ASP A 80 -6.72 0.12 -14.50
CA ASP A 80 -7.62 1.03 -13.80
C ASP A 80 -6.96 2.37 -13.50
N PHE A 81 -5.71 2.32 -13.07
CA PHE A 81 -4.92 3.53 -12.80
C PHE A 81 -4.72 4.36 -14.07
N MET A 82 -4.40 3.70 -15.18
CA MET A 82 -4.22 4.38 -16.47
C MET A 82 -5.53 5.01 -16.94
N ASP A 83 -6.65 4.32 -16.78
CA ASP A 83 -7.96 4.85 -17.16
C ASP A 83 -8.34 6.09 -16.35
N GLU A 84 -7.93 6.14 -15.09
CA GLU A 84 -8.23 7.28 -14.21
C GLU A 84 -7.37 8.50 -14.52
N TYR A 85 -6.08 8.30 -14.82
CA TYR A 85 -5.11 9.40 -14.88
C TYR A 85 -4.51 9.67 -16.27
N LEU A 86 -4.71 8.78 -17.20
CA LEU A 86 -4.19 8.93 -18.56
C LEU A 86 -5.29 8.89 -19.58
#